data_aacc78331257a27183bf0bce4879d15c
#
_entry.id   aacc78331257a27183bf0bce4879d15c
#
_cell.length_a   1.000
_cell.length_b   1.000
_cell.length_c   1.000
_cell.angle_alpha   90.00
_cell.angle_beta   90.00
_cell.angle_gamma   90.00
#
_symmetry.space_group_name_H-M   'P 1'
#
loop_
_entity.id
_entity.type
_entity.pdbx_description
1 polymer ?
#
loop_
_entity_poly.entity_id
_entity_poly.type
_entity_poly.pdbx_seq_one_letter_code
_entity_poly.pdbx_strand_id
1 'polypeptide(L)'
;MDKKIKKTNAKLNCNNKFDLDLKYGQMREKQVHNMFYNKKIEVKTERDWWAKTGNIAIEVECNGKPSGISVTKCDYWIHVLAIGKKDYCKLVFPVDRIKKLAKKYKDKSRMLGDRKASKCILIPLKELFNKENIA
;
A
#
# COMPACT_ATOMS: atom_id res chain seq x y z
N MET A 1 -4.17 -35.18 -11.30
CA MET A 1 -4.71 -33.82 -11.13
C MET A 1 -6.22 -33.77 -11.36
N ASP A 2 -6.70 -34.34 -12.46
CA ASP A 2 -8.12 -34.24 -12.83
C ASP A 2 -9.10 -34.93 -11.86
N LYS A 3 -8.72 -36.08 -11.32
CA LYS A 3 -9.56 -36.81 -10.36
C LYS A 3 -9.74 -36.07 -9.04
N LYS A 4 -8.74 -35.28 -8.61
CA LYS A 4 -8.79 -34.52 -7.39
C LYS A 4 -9.66 -33.25 -7.54
N ILE A 5 -9.56 -32.63 -8.72
CA ILE A 5 -10.38 -31.48 -9.10
C ILE A 5 -11.85 -31.87 -9.21
N LYS A 6 -12.14 -33.02 -9.86
CA LYS A 6 -13.53 -33.50 -9.96
C LYS A 6 -14.18 -33.81 -8.62
N LYS A 7 -13.43 -34.41 -7.68
CA LYS A 7 -13.94 -34.65 -6.33
C LYS A 7 -14.19 -33.36 -5.55
N THR A 8 -13.35 -32.36 -5.77
CA THR A 8 -13.51 -31.03 -5.13
C THR A 8 -14.74 -30.34 -5.69
N ASN A 9 -14.92 -30.39 -7.01
CA ASN A 9 -16.10 -29.78 -7.65
C ASN A 9 -17.41 -30.44 -7.24
N ALA A 10 -17.42 -31.75 -7.07
CA ALA A 10 -18.62 -32.45 -6.58
C ALA A 10 -18.99 -32.06 -5.14
N LYS A 11 -17.99 -31.82 -4.29
CA LYS A 11 -18.23 -31.27 -2.93
C LYS A 11 -18.71 -29.82 -2.97
N LEU A 12 -18.19 -29.02 -3.89
CA LEU A 12 -18.58 -27.62 -4.07
C LEU A 12 -20.06 -27.49 -4.43
N ASN A 13 -20.54 -28.37 -5.32
CA ASN A 13 -21.94 -28.36 -5.76
C ASN A 13 -22.94 -28.70 -4.66
N CYS A 14 -22.49 -29.32 -3.59
CA CYS A 14 -23.34 -29.64 -2.42
C CYS A 14 -23.33 -28.57 -1.33
N ASN A 15 -22.50 -27.53 -1.49
CA ASN A 15 -22.34 -26.47 -0.47
C ASN A 15 -22.42 -25.09 -1.10
N ASN A 16 -23.63 -24.54 -1.16
CA ASN A 16 -23.89 -23.22 -1.76
C ASN A 16 -23.05 -22.10 -1.14
N LYS A 17 -22.77 -22.15 0.16
CA LYS A 17 -21.93 -21.15 0.83
C LYS A 17 -20.49 -21.21 0.32
N PHE A 18 -19.95 -22.40 0.16
CA PHE A 18 -18.60 -22.57 -0.37
C PHE A 18 -18.49 -22.09 -1.82
N ASP A 19 -19.51 -22.35 -2.64
CA ASP A 19 -19.54 -21.87 -4.03
C ASP A 19 -19.60 -20.34 -4.10
N LEU A 20 -20.36 -19.70 -3.23
CA LEU A 20 -20.42 -18.25 -3.12
C LEU A 20 -19.08 -17.66 -2.67
N ASP A 21 -18.43 -18.29 -1.70
CA ASP A 21 -17.11 -17.87 -1.22
C ASP A 21 -16.04 -18.02 -2.31
N LEU A 22 -16.11 -19.11 -3.10
CA LEU A 22 -15.22 -19.32 -4.24
C LEU A 22 -15.43 -18.27 -5.32
N LYS A 23 -16.67 -17.97 -5.69
CA LYS A 23 -17.01 -16.93 -6.67
C LYS A 23 -16.54 -15.56 -6.20
N TYR A 24 -16.73 -15.25 -4.93
CA TYR A 24 -16.24 -14.01 -4.33
C TYR A 24 -14.72 -13.92 -4.44
N GLY A 25 -14.00 -14.98 -4.10
CA GLY A 25 -12.54 -15.05 -4.22
C GLY A 25 -12.06 -14.80 -5.64
N GLN A 26 -12.66 -15.48 -6.62
CA GLN A 26 -12.34 -15.31 -8.04
C GLN A 26 -12.60 -13.88 -8.52
N MET A 27 -13.69 -13.28 -8.11
CA MET A 27 -14.01 -11.88 -8.41
C MET A 27 -12.95 -10.94 -7.83
N ARG A 28 -12.53 -11.17 -6.59
CA ARG A 28 -11.49 -10.37 -5.92
C ARG A 28 -10.14 -10.51 -6.62
N GLU A 29 -9.75 -11.71 -7.02
CA GLU A 29 -8.52 -11.93 -7.80
C GLU A 29 -8.54 -11.14 -9.09
N LYS A 30 -9.64 -11.18 -9.83
CA LYS A 30 -9.80 -10.43 -11.07
C LYS A 30 -9.71 -8.92 -10.84
N GLN A 31 -10.32 -8.42 -9.76
CA GLN A 31 -10.22 -7.02 -9.39
C GLN A 31 -8.77 -6.60 -9.11
N VAL A 32 -8.01 -7.43 -8.38
CA VAL A 32 -6.60 -7.15 -8.10
C VAL A 32 -5.77 -7.19 -9.39
N HIS A 33 -5.98 -8.18 -10.26
CA HIS A 33 -5.29 -8.27 -11.56
C HIS A 33 -5.52 -7.02 -12.42
N ASN A 34 -6.70 -6.43 -12.36
CA ASN A 34 -7.09 -5.30 -13.21
C ASN A 34 -6.95 -3.94 -12.51
N MET A 35 -6.56 -3.90 -11.22
CA MET A 35 -6.60 -2.65 -10.45
C MET A 35 -5.70 -1.54 -11.01
N PHE A 36 -4.63 -1.89 -11.70
CA PHE A 36 -3.70 -0.90 -12.27
C PHE A 36 -3.98 -0.57 -13.74
N TYR A 37 -4.96 -1.21 -14.34
CA TYR A 37 -5.30 -0.94 -15.75
C TYR A 37 -5.74 0.52 -15.93
N ASN A 38 -5.10 1.23 -16.85
CA ASN A 38 -5.29 2.66 -17.09
C ASN A 38 -5.14 3.55 -15.83
N LYS A 39 -4.36 3.11 -14.85
CA LYS A 39 -4.08 3.85 -13.63
C LYS A 39 -2.65 4.34 -13.60
N LYS A 40 -2.46 5.52 -13.01
CA LYS A 40 -1.13 6.08 -12.77
C LYS A 40 -0.66 5.64 -11.39
N ILE A 41 0.60 5.20 -11.33
CA ILE A 41 1.19 4.64 -10.12
C ILE A 41 2.44 5.44 -9.77
N GLU A 42 2.56 5.83 -8.51
CA GLU A 42 3.80 6.36 -7.96
C GLU A 42 4.44 5.33 -7.04
N VAL A 43 5.73 5.09 -7.22
CA VAL A 43 6.49 4.12 -6.42
C VAL A 43 7.55 4.86 -5.64
N LYS A 44 7.57 4.63 -4.34
CA LYS A 44 8.61 5.11 -3.42
C LYS A 44 9.22 3.93 -2.71
N THR A 45 10.54 3.93 -2.57
CA THR A 45 11.27 2.86 -1.88
C THR A 45 12.00 3.43 -0.68
N GLU A 46 11.75 2.86 0.48
CA GLU A 46 12.52 3.13 1.70
C GLU A 46 13.40 1.94 2.05
N ARG A 47 14.68 2.21 2.34
CA ARG A 47 15.63 1.19 2.76
C ARG A 47 15.95 1.34 4.24
N ASP A 48 15.96 0.21 4.95
CA ASP A 48 16.50 0.02 6.29
C ASP A 48 15.87 0.81 7.44
N TRP A 49 15.69 2.13 7.29
CA TRP A 49 15.22 2.99 8.39
C TRP A 49 13.83 2.63 8.90
N TRP A 50 12.93 2.22 8.03
CA TRP A 50 11.58 1.80 8.43
C TRP A 50 11.64 0.61 9.42
N ALA A 51 12.58 -0.32 9.23
CA ALA A 51 12.75 -1.47 10.12
C ALA A 51 13.32 -1.07 11.47
N LYS A 52 14.16 -0.05 11.51
CA LYS A 52 14.74 0.46 12.76
C LYS A 52 13.80 1.32 13.55
N THR A 53 13.08 2.21 12.87
CA THR A 53 12.24 3.22 13.50
C THR A 53 10.78 2.80 13.67
N GLY A 54 10.31 1.84 12.87
CA GLY A 54 8.90 1.47 12.81
C GLY A 54 8.02 2.49 12.10
N ASN A 55 8.62 3.44 11.35
CA ASN A 55 7.91 4.49 10.64
C ASN A 55 8.21 4.45 9.16
N ILE A 56 7.23 4.86 8.35
CA ILE A 56 7.48 5.26 6.96
C ILE A 56 7.56 6.77 6.86
N ALA A 57 8.29 7.27 5.86
CA ALA A 57 8.43 8.70 5.59
C ALA A 57 7.73 9.05 4.28
N ILE A 58 6.78 9.95 4.36
CA ILE A 58 6.02 10.44 3.20
C ILE A 58 6.43 11.87 2.90
N GLU A 59 7.09 12.09 1.77
CA GLU A 59 7.54 13.42 1.37
C GLU A 59 6.36 14.32 1.04
N VAL A 60 6.39 15.53 1.60
CA VAL A 60 5.37 16.57 1.36
C VAL A 60 5.97 17.84 0.75
N GLU A 61 7.25 18.11 0.98
CA GLU A 61 7.98 19.25 0.41
C GLU A 61 9.41 18.87 0.09
N CYS A 62 9.98 19.54 -0.90
CA CYS A 62 11.41 19.48 -1.23
C CYS A 62 11.90 20.87 -1.54
N ASN A 63 12.97 21.30 -0.87
CA ASN A 63 13.53 22.66 -0.99
C ASN A 63 12.48 23.76 -0.78
N GLY A 64 11.58 23.56 0.19
CA GLY A 64 10.52 24.51 0.53
C GLY A 64 9.34 24.54 -0.44
N LYS A 65 9.31 23.70 -1.44
CA LYS A 65 8.21 23.60 -2.42
C LYS A 65 7.42 22.33 -2.23
N PRO A 66 6.09 22.34 -2.45
CA PRO A 66 5.29 21.11 -2.41
C PRO A 66 5.87 20.03 -3.33
N SER A 67 5.94 18.81 -2.84
CA SER A 67 6.45 17.66 -3.58
C SER A 67 5.84 16.36 -3.06
N GLY A 68 6.21 15.24 -3.67
CA GLY A 68 5.74 13.93 -3.24
C GLY A 68 4.22 13.83 -3.20
N ILE A 69 3.69 13.44 -2.04
CA ILE A 69 2.23 13.26 -1.89
C ILE A 69 1.44 14.56 -2.05
N SER A 70 2.07 15.71 -1.83
CA SER A 70 1.40 17.01 -1.95
C SER A 70 1.05 17.37 -3.39
N VAL A 71 1.77 16.84 -4.38
CA VAL A 71 1.62 17.20 -5.79
C VAL A 71 1.26 16.03 -6.70
N THR A 72 1.31 14.81 -6.21
CA THR A 72 1.06 13.63 -7.04
C THR A 72 -0.35 13.65 -7.62
N LYS A 73 -0.44 13.28 -8.90
CA LYS A 73 -1.71 13.07 -9.61
C LYS A 73 -1.96 11.58 -9.88
N CYS A 74 -1.18 10.71 -9.25
CA CYS A 74 -1.33 9.27 -9.39
C CYS A 74 -2.56 8.76 -8.66
N ASP A 75 -3.08 7.63 -9.14
CA ASP A 75 -4.22 6.95 -8.53
C ASP A 75 -3.78 6.09 -7.35
N TYR A 76 -2.62 5.44 -7.49
CA TYR A 76 -2.07 4.54 -6.48
C TYR A 76 -0.67 4.95 -6.07
N TRP A 77 -0.40 4.72 -4.81
CA TRP A 77 0.91 4.89 -4.18
C TRP A 77 1.42 3.52 -3.73
N ILE A 78 2.55 3.11 -4.27
CA ILE A 78 3.22 1.89 -3.85
C ILE A 78 4.42 2.28 -3.02
N HIS A 79 4.39 1.90 -1.75
CA HIS A 79 5.47 2.14 -0.81
C HIS A 79 6.24 0.84 -0.61
N VAL A 80 7.44 0.78 -1.16
CA VAL A 80 8.29 -0.40 -1.08
C VAL A 80 9.17 -0.31 0.16
N LEU A 81 9.07 -1.31 1.00
CA LEU A 81 9.93 -1.46 2.16
C LEU A 81 11.06 -2.43 1.81
N ALA A 82 12.28 -1.93 1.81
CA ALA A 82 13.46 -2.71 1.44
C ALA A 82 14.46 -2.81 2.60
N ILE A 83 15.23 -3.88 2.59
CA ILE A 83 16.37 -4.08 3.48
C ILE A 83 17.59 -4.32 2.59
N GLY A 84 18.56 -3.41 2.65
CA GLY A 84 19.65 -3.39 1.71
C GLY A 84 19.17 -3.26 0.27
N LYS A 85 19.46 -4.24 -0.56
CA LYS A 85 19.06 -4.29 -1.97
C LYS A 85 17.83 -5.15 -2.24
N LYS A 86 17.21 -5.72 -1.20
CA LYS A 86 16.07 -6.62 -1.34
C LYS A 86 14.79 -5.98 -0.85
N ASP A 87 13.74 -6.09 -1.63
CA ASP A 87 12.40 -5.71 -1.20
C ASP A 87 11.89 -6.69 -0.16
N TYR A 88 11.46 -6.16 0.98
CA TYR A 88 10.76 -6.94 1.99
C TYR A 88 9.28 -7.08 1.64
N CYS A 89 8.64 -5.98 1.31
CA CYS A 89 7.26 -5.98 0.84
C CYS A 89 6.94 -4.70 0.07
N LYS A 90 5.81 -4.74 -0.62
CA LYS A 90 5.23 -3.58 -1.30
C LYS A 90 3.86 -3.30 -0.71
N LEU A 91 3.67 -2.10 -0.20
CA LEU A 91 2.39 -1.65 0.34
C LEU A 91 1.69 -0.81 -0.72
N VAL A 92 0.48 -1.20 -1.08
CA VAL A 92 -0.30 -0.53 -2.11
C VAL A 92 -1.45 0.22 -1.47
N PHE A 93 -1.52 1.52 -1.72
CA PHE A 93 -2.59 2.38 -1.21
C PHE A 93 -3.20 3.20 -2.33
N PRO A 94 -4.50 3.45 -2.30
CA PRO A 94 -5.05 4.59 -3.02
C PRO A 94 -4.35 5.87 -2.54
N VAL A 95 -4.01 6.77 -3.47
CA VAL A 95 -3.30 8.02 -3.11
C VAL A 95 -4.07 8.82 -2.06
N ASP A 96 -5.39 8.87 -2.15
CA ASP A 96 -6.21 9.59 -1.18
C ASP A 96 -6.04 9.08 0.24
N ARG A 97 -5.76 7.80 0.42
CA ARG A 97 -5.48 7.22 1.73
C ARG A 97 -4.19 7.78 2.33
N ILE A 98 -3.14 7.84 1.53
CA ILE A 98 -1.85 8.40 1.97
C ILE A 98 -1.98 9.90 2.23
N LYS A 99 -2.73 10.63 1.43
CA LYS A 99 -3.00 12.05 1.66
C LYS A 99 -3.68 12.29 3.01
N LYS A 100 -4.69 11.50 3.34
CA LYS A 100 -5.40 11.58 4.62
C LYS A 100 -4.48 11.27 5.80
N LEU A 101 -3.65 10.23 5.69
CA LEU A 101 -2.68 9.88 6.72
C LEU A 101 -1.62 10.95 6.91
N ALA A 102 -1.07 11.49 5.83
CA ALA A 102 -0.10 12.57 5.89
C ALA A 102 -0.68 13.83 6.56
N LYS A 103 -1.93 14.15 6.27
CA LYS A 103 -2.64 15.27 6.93
C LYS A 103 -2.86 15.02 8.42
N LYS A 104 -3.25 13.80 8.77
CA LYS A 104 -3.49 13.41 10.18
C LYS A 104 -2.21 13.48 11.01
N TYR A 105 -1.08 13.09 10.45
CA TYR A 105 0.22 13.03 11.13
C TYR A 105 1.14 14.21 10.80
N LYS A 106 0.62 15.30 10.27
CA LYS A 106 1.40 16.47 9.82
C LYS A 106 2.36 17.04 10.86
N ASP A 107 2.05 16.90 12.15
CA ASP A 107 2.89 17.39 13.24
C ASP A 107 4.13 16.51 13.49
N LYS A 108 4.17 15.33 12.90
CA LYS A 108 5.31 14.41 12.97
C LYS A 108 6.20 14.54 11.73
N SER A 109 6.63 15.77 11.42
CA SER A 109 7.48 16.01 10.27
C SER A 109 8.95 16.04 10.62
N ARG A 110 9.79 15.63 9.65
CA ARG A 110 11.25 15.74 9.71
C ARG A 110 11.82 16.13 8.37
N MET A 111 12.93 16.83 8.42
CA MET A 111 13.75 17.09 7.25
C MET A 111 14.67 15.88 7.01
N LEU A 112 14.58 15.26 5.85
CA LEU A 112 15.29 14.05 5.48
C LEU A 112 15.92 14.21 4.08
N GLY A 113 16.65 13.16 3.67
CA GLY A 113 17.29 13.10 2.36
C GLY A 113 18.60 13.88 2.30
N ASP A 114 19.14 14.02 1.09
CA ASP A 114 20.39 14.72 0.84
C ASP A 114 20.28 16.19 1.26
N ARG A 115 21.23 16.64 2.08
CA ARG A 115 21.26 17.99 2.63
C ARG A 115 19.98 18.38 3.43
N LYS A 116 19.22 17.37 3.88
CA LYS A 116 17.95 17.56 4.57
C LYS A 116 16.99 18.46 3.79
N ALA A 117 16.91 18.23 2.48
CA ALA A 117 16.09 19.05 1.58
C ALA A 117 14.61 18.65 1.58
N SER A 118 14.29 17.42 1.95
CA SER A 118 12.93 16.87 1.90
C SER A 118 12.26 16.96 3.27
N LYS A 119 11.09 17.56 3.32
CA LYS A 119 10.20 17.49 4.49
C LYS A 119 9.31 16.28 4.33
N CYS A 120 9.39 15.38 5.28
CA CYS A 120 8.61 14.14 5.29
C CYS A 120 7.74 14.04 6.54
N ILE A 121 6.55 13.49 6.37
CA ILE A 121 5.68 13.12 7.49
C ILE A 121 6.04 11.69 7.88
N LEU A 122 6.33 11.47 9.17
CA LEU A 122 6.62 10.15 9.70
C LEU A 122 5.32 9.49 10.18
N ILE A 123 4.98 8.38 9.56
CA ILE A 123 3.78 7.63 9.90
C ILE A 123 4.20 6.29 10.50
N PRO A 124 3.84 5.99 11.77
CA PRO A 124 4.12 4.68 12.34
C PRO A 124 3.46 3.57 11.52
N LEU A 125 4.20 2.50 11.24
CA LEU A 125 3.69 1.36 10.47
C LEU A 125 2.39 0.80 11.06
N LYS A 126 2.29 0.71 12.37
CA LYS A 126 1.09 0.26 13.07
C LYS A 126 -0.15 1.10 12.75
N GLU A 127 0.04 2.39 12.45
CA GLU A 127 -1.07 3.30 12.15
C GLU A 127 -1.60 3.14 10.73
N LEU A 128 -0.82 2.56 9.83
CA LEU A 128 -1.29 2.21 8.48
C LEU A 128 -2.43 1.18 8.53
N PHE A 129 -2.43 0.35 9.56
CA PHE A 129 -3.38 -0.76 9.73
C PHE A 129 -4.36 -0.53 10.87
N ASN A 130 -4.36 0.66 11.45
CA ASN A 130 -5.32 1.02 12.48
C ASN A 130 -6.69 1.24 11.84
N LYS A 131 -7.69 0.47 12.30
CA LYS A 131 -9.07 0.53 11.76
C LYS A 131 -9.68 1.94 11.84
N GLU A 132 -9.27 2.76 12.78
CA GLU A 132 -9.74 4.15 12.92
C GLU A 132 -9.28 5.04 11.77
N ASN A 133 -8.23 4.64 11.06
CA ASN A 133 -7.71 5.34 9.89
C ASN A 133 -8.35 4.85 8.57
N ILE A 134 -9.22 3.86 8.63
CA ILE A 134 -9.85 3.28 7.43
C ILE A 134 -11.07 4.10 6.98
N ALA A 135 -11.67 4.79 7.88
CA ALA A 135 -12.86 5.58 7.59
C ALA A 135 -12.59 6.80 6.70
#